data_377752fc0c63df1837f30fae7662b7a9
#
_entry.id   377752fc0c63df1837f30fae7662b7a9
#
_cell.length_a   1.000
_cell.length_b   1.000
_cell.length_c   1.000
_cell.angle_alpha   90.00
_cell.angle_beta   90.00
_cell.angle_gamma   90.00
#
_symmetry.space_group_name_H-M   'P 1'
#
loop_
_entity.id
_entity.type
_entity.pdbx_description
1 polymer ?
#
loop_
_entity_poly.entity_id
_entity_poly.type
_entity_poly.pdbx_seq_one_letter_code
_entity_poly.pdbx_strand_id
1 'polypeptide(L)'
;PTKVSFDEVGITVANPETIRSWSKGEVKNPETINYRTFKPEKGGLFCERIFGPTRDWECSCGKYKRIKHKNVVCDRCGVEVCLSRVRRERMGHIDLAVPVSHIWFYKCMPSRIGLMLDLTGRQLERVIYYEDYIVIDPGKTPFEKGQLLTETEFREAEDQYGEDFTAGMGAEAIQKLLENLDLLEEQQVIEKQMTQTKSKQIRKKLAKRLKLVQGFMSSKTRPEWMILSVLPVIPPDLRPLVPLEGGRFATSDLNDLYRRVINRNNRLRTLLQLKTPEVIIRNEKRMLQEAVDAPVSYTHLTLPTICSV
;
A
#
# COMPACT_ATOMS: atom_id res chain seq x y z
N PRO A 1 -17.46 27.17 5.76
CA PRO A 1 -16.77 26.33 4.80
C PRO A 1 -16.64 27.12 3.50
N THR A 2 -15.42 27.56 3.20
CA THR A 2 -15.10 28.15 1.91
C THR A 2 -15.38 27.07 0.84
N LYS A 3 -16.35 27.33 -0.02
CA LYS A 3 -16.56 26.50 -1.21
C LYS A 3 -15.31 26.64 -2.08
N VAL A 4 -14.51 25.59 -2.16
CA VAL A 4 -13.40 25.54 -3.11
C VAL A 4 -14.03 25.31 -4.47
N SER A 5 -13.96 26.31 -5.34
CA SER A 5 -14.35 26.16 -6.75
C SER A 5 -13.16 25.55 -7.49
N PHE A 6 -13.39 24.51 -8.26
CA PHE A 6 -12.40 23.85 -9.10
C PHE A 6 -13.04 23.55 -10.46
N ASP A 7 -12.24 23.60 -11.52
CA ASP A 7 -12.69 23.34 -12.88
C ASP A 7 -12.49 21.88 -13.28
N GLU A 8 -11.44 21.24 -12.71
CA GLU A 8 -11.08 19.85 -13.05
C GLU A 8 -10.67 19.06 -11.80
N VAL A 9 -10.92 17.76 -11.82
CA VAL A 9 -10.47 16.80 -10.81
C VAL A 9 -9.59 15.75 -11.46
N GLY A 10 -8.33 15.68 -11.05
CA GLY A 10 -7.38 14.69 -11.52
C GLY A 10 -7.17 13.56 -10.49
N ILE A 11 -7.03 12.33 -10.98
CA ILE A 11 -6.67 11.17 -10.16
C ILE A 11 -5.23 10.80 -10.48
N THR A 12 -4.37 10.81 -9.47
CA THR A 12 -2.95 10.44 -9.59
C THR A 12 -2.58 9.37 -8.59
N VAL A 13 -1.47 8.67 -8.83
CA VAL A 13 -0.91 7.73 -7.88
C VAL A 13 -0.16 8.51 -6.79
N ALA A 14 -0.50 8.27 -5.53
CA ALA A 14 0.17 8.92 -4.41
C ALA A 14 1.49 8.24 -4.09
N ASN A 15 2.53 9.04 -3.85
CA ASN A 15 3.80 8.53 -3.33
C ASN A 15 3.72 8.30 -1.80
N PRO A 16 4.64 7.53 -1.22
CA PRO A 16 4.68 7.28 0.23
C PRO A 16 4.75 8.55 1.08
N GLU A 17 5.47 9.57 0.61
CA GLU A 17 5.60 10.86 1.29
C GLU A 17 4.28 11.63 1.31
N THR A 18 3.54 11.62 0.21
CA THR A 18 2.19 12.21 0.14
C THR A 18 1.25 11.53 1.12
N ILE A 19 1.26 10.19 1.20
CA ILE A 19 0.43 9.44 2.16
C ILE A 19 0.79 9.83 3.60
N ARG A 20 2.09 9.93 3.93
CA ARG A 20 2.54 10.38 5.25
C ARG A 20 2.14 11.83 5.54
N SER A 21 2.13 12.70 4.53
CA SER A 21 1.70 14.11 4.70
C SER A 21 0.21 14.25 5.04
N TRP A 22 -0.63 13.36 4.53
CA TRP A 22 -2.05 13.30 4.87
C TRP A 22 -2.28 12.77 6.29
N SER A 23 -1.39 11.93 6.76
CA SER A 23 -1.53 11.23 8.03
C SER A 23 -1.16 12.08 9.23
N LYS A 24 -1.91 11.92 10.32
CA LYS A 24 -1.61 12.52 11.63
C LYS A 24 -0.83 11.60 12.55
N GLY A 25 -0.52 10.37 12.12
CA GLY A 25 0.32 9.44 12.85
C GLY A 25 0.21 7.99 12.40
N GLU A 26 1.19 7.18 12.81
CA GLU A 26 1.26 5.75 12.52
C GLU A 26 0.35 4.95 13.46
N VAL A 27 -0.43 4.02 12.90
CA VAL A 27 -1.26 3.07 13.65
C VAL A 27 -0.47 1.77 13.83
N LYS A 28 -0.02 1.52 15.08
CA LYS A 28 0.81 0.34 15.42
C LYS A 28 0.03 -0.77 16.11
N ASN A 29 -1.04 -0.39 16.83
CA ASN A 29 -1.83 -1.32 17.64
C ASN A 29 -3.06 -1.78 16.84
N PRO A 30 -3.30 -3.09 16.71
CA PRO A 30 -4.48 -3.64 16.03
C PRO A 30 -5.77 -3.43 16.81
N GLU A 31 -5.69 -3.04 18.09
CA GLU A 31 -6.86 -2.88 18.94
C GLU A 31 -7.67 -1.62 18.59
N THR A 32 -8.96 -1.70 18.80
CA THR A 32 -9.92 -0.63 18.52
C THR A 32 -10.22 0.17 19.77
N ILE A 33 -10.86 -0.48 20.75
CA ILE A 33 -11.28 0.09 22.03
C ILE A 33 -10.90 -0.82 23.18
N ASN A 34 -10.74 -0.25 24.35
CA ASN A 34 -10.63 -1.01 25.59
C ASN A 34 -12.04 -1.45 26.03
N TYR A 35 -12.30 -2.75 26.05
CA TYR A 35 -13.62 -3.30 26.38
C TYR A 35 -14.08 -3.06 27.83
N ARG A 36 -13.15 -2.69 28.73
CA ARG A 36 -13.48 -2.36 30.13
C ARG A 36 -13.89 -0.90 30.27
N THR A 37 -13.20 0.00 29.57
CA THR A 37 -13.39 1.45 29.71
C THR A 37 -14.17 2.08 28.56
N PHE A 38 -14.40 1.35 27.48
CA PHE A 38 -14.97 1.78 26.20
C PHE A 38 -14.24 2.97 25.55
N LYS A 39 -13.01 3.24 25.98
CA LYS A 39 -12.18 4.29 25.39
C LYS A 39 -11.32 3.76 24.27
N PRO A 40 -11.04 4.58 23.23
CA PRO A 40 -10.10 4.21 22.17
C PRO A 40 -8.71 3.86 22.71
N GLU A 41 -8.15 2.75 22.22
CA GLU A 41 -6.79 2.34 22.60
C GLU A 41 -5.74 3.27 21.97
N LYS A 42 -4.66 3.51 22.74
CA LYS A 42 -3.55 4.36 22.28
C LYS A 42 -2.78 3.69 21.15
N GLY A 43 -2.54 4.44 20.08
CA GLY A 43 -1.86 3.92 18.87
C GLY A 43 -2.69 2.93 18.06
N GLY A 44 -3.96 2.71 18.44
CA GLY A 44 -4.90 1.82 17.76
C GLY A 44 -5.70 2.50 16.65
N LEU A 45 -6.60 1.72 16.05
CA LEU A 45 -7.41 2.14 14.89
C LEU A 45 -8.38 3.29 15.20
N PHE A 46 -8.69 3.57 16.46
CA PHE A 46 -9.57 4.66 16.91
C PHE A 46 -8.85 5.69 17.79
N CYS A 47 -7.52 5.66 17.85
CA CYS A 47 -6.70 6.48 18.72
C CYS A 47 -7.04 7.96 18.61
N GLU A 48 -7.35 8.60 19.76
CA GLU A 48 -7.69 10.03 19.81
C GLU A 48 -6.50 10.94 19.51
N ARG A 49 -5.27 10.47 19.76
CA ARG A 49 -4.05 11.22 19.44
C ARG A 49 -3.83 11.37 17.94
N ILE A 50 -4.19 10.34 17.16
CA ILE A 50 -4.01 10.31 15.70
C ILE A 50 -5.22 10.96 15.02
N PHE A 51 -6.42 10.52 15.37
CA PHE A 51 -7.64 10.86 14.65
C PHE A 51 -8.44 12.02 15.29
N GLY A 52 -8.07 12.45 16.48
CA GLY A 52 -8.77 13.50 17.21
C GLY A 52 -9.67 12.99 18.33
N PRO A 53 -10.19 13.92 19.17
CA PRO A 53 -10.99 13.62 20.34
C PRO A 53 -12.35 13.04 19.98
N THR A 54 -12.93 12.22 20.88
CA THR A 54 -14.27 11.68 20.74
C THR A 54 -15.37 12.64 21.16
N ARG A 55 -15.03 13.65 21.99
CA ARG A 55 -15.94 14.71 22.45
C ARG A 55 -15.41 16.07 22.05
N ASP A 56 -16.33 16.97 21.72
CA ASP A 56 -15.98 18.34 21.35
C ASP A 56 -15.25 19.06 22.47
N TRP A 57 -14.12 19.65 22.12
CA TRP A 57 -13.32 20.50 23.02
C TRP A 57 -12.84 19.81 24.31
N GLU A 58 -12.71 18.48 24.32
CA GLU A 58 -12.25 17.73 25.47
C GLU A 58 -11.11 16.79 25.07
N CYS A 59 -10.02 16.77 25.85
CA CYS A 59 -8.96 15.80 25.66
C CYS A 59 -9.31 14.46 26.34
N SER A 60 -8.67 13.37 25.92
CA SER A 60 -8.96 11.99 26.40
C SER A 60 -8.83 11.83 27.92
N CYS A 61 -7.89 12.54 28.57
CA CYS A 61 -7.69 12.47 30.03
C CYS A 61 -8.59 13.44 30.82
N GLY A 62 -9.33 14.33 30.15
CA GLY A 62 -10.22 15.30 30.78
C GLY A 62 -9.53 16.51 31.43
N LYS A 63 -8.19 16.65 31.29
CA LYS A 63 -7.44 17.80 31.85
C LYS A 63 -7.88 19.12 31.22
N TYR A 64 -7.98 19.13 29.90
CA TYR A 64 -8.44 20.30 29.13
C TYR A 64 -9.85 20.06 28.63
N LYS A 65 -10.76 20.97 28.99
CA LYS A 65 -12.17 21.00 28.60
C LYS A 65 -12.55 22.39 28.16
N ARG A 66 -13.54 22.47 27.30
CA ARG A 66 -14.15 23.72 26.76
C ARG A 66 -13.27 24.40 25.70
N ILE A 67 -13.93 25.25 24.93
CA ILE A 67 -13.41 26.00 23.79
C ILE A 67 -12.19 26.89 24.07
N LYS A 68 -12.03 27.34 25.33
CA LYS A 68 -10.88 28.19 25.74
C LYS A 68 -9.52 27.57 25.53
N HIS A 69 -9.47 26.21 25.41
CA HIS A 69 -8.26 25.46 25.16
C HIS A 69 -8.17 24.94 23.70
N LYS A 70 -8.86 25.58 22.77
CA LYS A 70 -8.86 25.24 21.35
C LYS A 70 -7.43 25.11 20.83
N ASN A 71 -7.19 24.02 20.04
CA ASN A 71 -5.91 23.70 19.40
C ASN A 71 -4.73 23.45 20.37
N VAL A 72 -4.98 23.33 21.67
CA VAL A 72 -3.94 22.93 22.64
C VAL A 72 -3.76 21.41 22.57
N VAL A 73 -2.52 20.97 22.42
CA VAL A 73 -2.18 19.55 22.55
C VAL A 73 -1.96 19.26 24.03
N CYS A 74 -2.70 18.29 24.56
CA CYS A 74 -2.59 17.93 25.97
C CYS A 74 -1.23 17.27 26.25
N ASP A 75 -0.47 17.82 27.19
CA ASP A 75 0.82 17.31 27.66
C ASP A 75 0.73 15.92 28.28
N ARG A 76 -0.41 15.56 28.89
CA ARG A 76 -0.61 14.26 29.55
C ARG A 76 -1.03 13.15 28.58
N CYS A 77 -1.98 13.41 27.68
CA CYS A 77 -2.52 12.36 26.80
C CYS A 77 -2.14 12.54 25.32
N GLY A 78 -1.57 13.71 24.94
CA GLY A 78 -1.15 14.00 23.57
C GLY A 78 -2.31 14.25 22.60
N VAL A 79 -3.55 14.38 23.10
CA VAL A 79 -4.73 14.64 22.27
C VAL A 79 -4.92 16.16 22.10
N GLU A 80 -5.13 16.58 20.86
CA GLU A 80 -5.43 17.96 20.52
C GLU A 80 -6.89 18.29 20.88
N VAL A 81 -7.10 19.44 21.52
CA VAL A 81 -8.44 19.92 21.90
C VAL A 81 -9.09 20.61 20.70
N CYS A 82 -9.94 19.88 19.98
CA CYS A 82 -10.66 20.36 18.80
C CYS A 82 -12.06 19.76 18.73
N LEU A 83 -12.79 20.06 17.67
CA LEU A 83 -14.09 19.45 17.42
C LEU A 83 -13.94 17.95 17.08
N SER A 84 -14.85 17.12 17.56
CA SER A 84 -14.89 15.68 17.24
C SER A 84 -15.06 15.39 15.75
N ARG A 85 -15.64 16.32 15.00
CA ARG A 85 -15.81 16.24 13.54
C ARG A 85 -14.50 15.94 12.78
N VAL A 86 -13.34 16.31 13.31
CA VAL A 86 -12.04 16.01 12.69
C VAL A 86 -11.79 14.51 12.54
N ARG A 87 -12.48 13.66 13.32
CA ARG A 87 -12.44 12.19 13.19
C ARG A 87 -13.04 11.66 11.89
N ARG A 88 -13.76 12.49 11.17
CA ARG A 88 -14.25 12.21 9.82
C ARG A 88 -13.24 12.58 8.73
N GLU A 89 -12.26 13.42 9.05
CA GLU A 89 -11.35 14.03 8.08
C GLU A 89 -9.90 13.54 8.23
N ARG A 90 -9.47 13.26 9.48
CA ARG A 90 -8.07 12.90 9.77
C ARG A 90 -7.76 11.47 9.37
N MET A 91 -6.73 11.33 8.55
CA MET A 91 -6.17 10.04 8.14
C MET A 91 -5.02 9.63 9.06
N GLY A 92 -4.82 8.32 9.17
CA GLY A 92 -3.62 7.69 9.71
C GLY A 92 -2.87 6.94 8.62
N HIS A 93 -1.79 6.27 9.00
CA HIS A 93 -1.07 5.36 8.11
C HIS A 93 -0.52 4.14 8.86
N ILE A 94 -0.18 3.11 8.11
CA ILE A 94 0.55 1.94 8.58
C ILE A 94 1.82 1.85 7.74
N ASP A 95 3.00 1.95 8.37
CA ASP A 95 4.26 1.66 7.70
C ASP A 95 4.40 0.14 7.54
N LEU A 96 4.52 -0.32 6.31
CA LEU A 96 4.67 -1.74 6.00
C LEU A 96 6.12 -2.17 6.23
N ALA A 97 6.30 -3.37 6.80
CA ALA A 97 7.64 -3.94 7.06
C ALA A 97 8.37 -4.30 5.76
N VAL A 98 7.60 -4.61 4.71
CA VAL A 98 8.08 -4.97 3.36
C VAL A 98 7.13 -4.33 2.35
N PRO A 99 7.64 -3.86 1.21
CA PRO A 99 6.80 -3.35 0.12
C PRO A 99 5.77 -4.38 -0.34
N VAL A 100 4.57 -3.92 -0.67
CA VAL A 100 3.44 -4.74 -1.09
C VAL A 100 2.87 -4.20 -2.39
N SER A 101 2.57 -5.05 -3.35
CA SER A 101 2.00 -4.64 -4.63
C SER A 101 0.53 -4.22 -4.48
N HIS A 102 0.17 -3.09 -5.06
CA HIS A 102 -1.23 -2.63 -5.07
C HIS A 102 -2.07 -3.48 -6.01
N ILE A 103 -3.15 -4.09 -5.49
CA ILE A 103 -3.99 -5.05 -6.21
C ILE A 103 -4.53 -4.54 -7.55
N TRP A 104 -4.84 -3.25 -7.67
CA TRP A 104 -5.35 -2.68 -8.92
C TRP A 104 -4.33 -2.64 -10.05
N PHE A 105 -3.04 -2.61 -9.74
CA PHE A 105 -2.01 -2.51 -10.75
C PHE A 105 -1.46 -3.86 -11.21
N TYR A 106 -1.66 -4.93 -10.42
CA TYR A 106 -1.22 -6.26 -10.86
C TYR A 106 -2.37 -7.19 -11.23
N LYS A 107 -3.52 -7.17 -10.53
CA LYS A 107 -4.62 -8.12 -10.73
C LYS A 107 -5.66 -7.69 -11.76
N CYS A 108 -5.79 -6.38 -12.05
CA CYS A 108 -6.70 -5.91 -13.09
C CYS A 108 -6.23 -6.29 -14.50
N MET A 109 -7.13 -6.66 -15.37
CA MET A 109 -6.83 -7.01 -16.76
C MET A 109 -7.07 -5.81 -17.70
N PRO A 110 -6.06 -5.34 -18.42
CA PRO A 110 -4.66 -5.75 -18.41
C PRO A 110 -3.89 -5.22 -17.18
N SER A 111 -2.98 -6.03 -16.64
CA SER A 111 -2.10 -5.62 -15.54
C SER A 111 -1.20 -4.47 -15.97
N ARG A 112 -1.20 -3.37 -15.21
CA ARG A 112 -0.37 -2.21 -15.52
C ARG A 112 1.12 -2.50 -15.25
N ILE A 113 1.43 -3.16 -14.12
CA ILE A 113 2.79 -3.60 -13.79
C ILE A 113 3.26 -4.60 -14.84
N GLY A 114 2.41 -5.58 -15.21
CA GLY A 114 2.73 -6.56 -16.24
C GLY A 114 3.00 -5.93 -17.62
N LEU A 115 2.24 -4.89 -18.00
CA LEU A 115 2.50 -4.15 -19.23
C LEU A 115 3.81 -3.36 -19.19
N MET A 116 4.18 -2.77 -18.04
CA MET A 116 5.44 -2.04 -17.90
C MET A 116 6.66 -2.95 -18.00
N LEU A 117 6.61 -4.11 -17.35
CA LEU A 117 7.72 -5.07 -17.29
C LEU A 117 7.66 -6.16 -18.38
N ASP A 118 6.70 -6.08 -19.29
CA ASP A 118 6.42 -7.10 -20.33
C ASP A 118 6.15 -8.50 -19.78
N LEU A 119 5.61 -8.61 -18.56
CA LEU A 119 5.23 -9.84 -17.90
C LEU A 119 3.76 -10.17 -18.13
N THR A 120 3.46 -11.46 -18.24
CA THR A 120 2.08 -11.93 -18.20
C THR A 120 1.52 -11.83 -16.78
N GLY A 121 0.20 -11.70 -16.62
CA GLY A 121 -0.43 -11.62 -15.29
C GLY A 121 -0.10 -12.84 -14.42
N ARG A 122 -0.04 -14.04 -15.00
CA ARG A 122 0.32 -15.27 -14.29
C ARG A 122 1.78 -15.28 -13.80
N GLN A 123 2.71 -14.81 -14.62
CA GLN A 123 4.11 -14.67 -14.23
C GLN A 123 4.26 -13.67 -13.10
N LEU A 124 3.59 -12.54 -13.21
CA LEU A 124 3.63 -11.50 -12.19
C LEU A 124 3.05 -11.99 -10.85
N GLU A 125 1.94 -12.73 -10.86
CA GLU A 125 1.36 -13.35 -9.67
C GLU A 125 2.33 -14.31 -8.99
N ARG A 126 3.00 -15.20 -9.75
CA ARG A 126 3.99 -16.13 -9.20
C ARG A 126 5.12 -15.41 -8.47
N VAL A 127 5.60 -14.30 -9.01
CA VAL A 127 6.63 -13.48 -8.33
C VAL A 127 6.08 -12.81 -7.08
N ILE A 128 4.91 -12.14 -7.17
CA ILE A 128 4.32 -11.37 -6.05
C ILE A 128 3.99 -12.28 -4.87
N TYR A 129 3.51 -13.51 -5.14
CA TYR A 129 3.16 -14.48 -4.10
C TYR A 129 4.32 -15.41 -3.69
N TYR A 130 5.55 -15.05 -4.05
CA TYR A 130 6.77 -15.72 -3.61
C TYR A 130 6.89 -17.20 -4.08
N GLU A 131 6.39 -17.50 -5.29
CA GLU A 131 6.55 -18.80 -5.92
C GLU A 131 7.84 -18.90 -6.75
N ASP A 132 8.14 -17.83 -7.55
CA ASP A 132 9.29 -17.76 -8.43
C ASP A 132 10.17 -16.54 -8.12
N TYR A 133 11.45 -16.69 -8.46
CA TYR A 133 12.39 -15.58 -8.51
C TYR A 133 12.28 -14.82 -9.84
N ILE A 134 12.61 -13.55 -9.82
CA ILE A 134 12.75 -12.71 -11.01
C ILE A 134 14.13 -12.06 -11.03
N VAL A 135 14.79 -12.11 -12.19
CA VAL A 135 16.11 -11.51 -12.40
C VAL A 135 15.96 -9.98 -12.46
N ILE A 136 16.61 -9.29 -11.52
CA ILE A 136 16.62 -7.83 -11.43
C ILE A 136 17.77 -7.25 -12.26
N ASP A 137 18.97 -7.80 -12.05
CA ASP A 137 20.16 -7.46 -12.79
C ASP A 137 20.84 -8.75 -13.25
N PRO A 138 20.97 -8.98 -14.57
CA PRO A 138 21.61 -10.19 -15.10
C PRO A 138 23.15 -10.17 -14.98
N GLY A 139 23.76 -9.01 -14.76
CA GLY A 139 25.22 -8.90 -14.69
C GLY A 139 25.94 -9.50 -15.90
N LYS A 140 26.88 -10.43 -15.66
CA LYS A 140 27.64 -11.15 -16.70
C LYS A 140 27.07 -12.54 -17.04
N THR A 141 25.87 -12.85 -16.60
CA THR A 141 25.22 -14.16 -16.79
C THR A 141 24.41 -14.20 -18.09
N PRO A 142 24.08 -15.39 -18.63
CA PRO A 142 23.26 -15.52 -19.83
C PRO A 142 21.76 -15.21 -19.60
N PHE A 143 21.37 -14.80 -18.40
CA PHE A 143 19.99 -14.48 -18.07
C PHE A 143 19.56 -13.13 -18.66
N GLU A 144 18.26 -12.99 -18.87
CA GLU A 144 17.67 -11.71 -19.30
C GLU A 144 17.01 -10.99 -18.11
N LYS A 145 17.03 -9.65 -18.12
CA LYS A 145 16.32 -8.84 -17.13
C LYS A 145 14.82 -9.14 -17.16
N GLY A 146 14.24 -9.48 -16.01
CA GLY A 146 12.83 -9.87 -15.91
C GLY A 146 12.56 -11.34 -16.20
N GLN A 147 13.59 -12.17 -16.44
CA GLN A 147 13.43 -13.63 -16.58
C GLN A 147 13.01 -14.22 -15.23
N LEU A 148 12.08 -15.18 -15.27
CA LEU A 148 11.67 -15.93 -14.10
C LEU A 148 12.54 -17.19 -13.95
N LEU A 149 12.87 -17.46 -12.69
CA LEU A 149 13.62 -18.66 -12.28
C LEU A 149 12.82 -19.38 -11.20
N THR A 150 12.72 -20.68 -11.32
CA THR A 150 12.22 -21.53 -10.23
C THR A 150 13.24 -21.58 -9.09
N GLU A 151 12.85 -22.07 -7.93
CA GLU A 151 13.77 -22.19 -6.79
C GLU A 151 14.98 -23.10 -7.08
N THR A 152 14.77 -24.14 -7.88
CA THR A 152 15.85 -25.05 -8.33
C THR A 152 16.82 -24.35 -9.27
N GLU A 153 16.30 -23.69 -10.30
CA GLU A 153 17.10 -22.93 -11.25
C GLU A 153 17.85 -21.77 -10.59
N PHE A 154 17.24 -21.11 -9.59
CA PHE A 154 17.91 -20.05 -8.84
C PHE A 154 19.09 -20.58 -8.04
N ARG A 155 18.95 -21.72 -7.35
CA ARG A 155 20.04 -22.34 -6.59
C ARG A 155 21.19 -22.78 -7.51
N GLU A 156 20.87 -23.44 -8.63
CA GLU A 156 21.86 -23.82 -9.62
C GLU A 156 22.60 -22.58 -10.19
N ALA A 157 21.88 -21.50 -10.43
CA ALA A 157 22.47 -20.24 -10.88
C ALA A 157 23.33 -19.58 -9.81
N GLU A 158 22.91 -19.62 -8.54
CA GLU A 158 23.68 -19.10 -7.41
C GLU A 158 24.97 -19.88 -7.19
N ASP A 159 24.92 -21.22 -7.33
CA ASP A 159 26.09 -22.10 -7.24
C ASP A 159 27.08 -21.87 -8.42
N GLN A 160 26.57 -21.55 -9.61
CA GLN A 160 27.38 -21.38 -10.82
C GLN A 160 27.95 -19.98 -10.97
N TYR A 161 27.19 -18.93 -10.67
CA TYR A 161 27.52 -17.53 -10.95
C TYR A 161 27.71 -16.69 -9.67
N GLY A 162 27.36 -17.19 -8.49
CA GLY A 162 27.54 -16.50 -7.21
C GLY A 162 26.86 -15.12 -7.19
N GLU A 163 27.63 -14.10 -6.89
CA GLU A 163 27.16 -12.71 -6.78
C GLU A 163 27.11 -11.93 -8.10
N ASP A 164 27.42 -12.57 -9.23
CA ASP A 164 27.49 -11.88 -10.54
C ASP A 164 26.11 -11.47 -11.09
N PHE A 165 25.02 -11.92 -10.48
CA PHE A 165 23.66 -11.53 -10.83
C PHE A 165 22.81 -11.26 -9.60
N THR A 166 21.73 -10.50 -9.78
CA THR A 166 20.79 -10.22 -8.69
C THR A 166 19.39 -10.67 -9.10
N ALA A 167 18.81 -11.56 -8.32
CA ALA A 167 17.41 -11.95 -8.44
C ALA A 167 16.68 -11.77 -7.10
N GLY A 168 15.36 -11.71 -7.14
CA GLY A 168 14.55 -11.53 -5.94
C GLY A 168 13.13 -12.04 -6.11
N MET A 169 12.36 -12.04 -5.05
CA MET A 169 10.97 -12.43 -5.01
C MET A 169 10.08 -11.32 -4.46
N GLY A 170 8.78 -11.42 -4.75
CA GLY A 170 7.77 -10.55 -4.17
C GLY A 170 7.72 -9.14 -4.76
N ALA A 171 6.93 -8.29 -4.13
CA ALA A 171 6.75 -6.91 -4.55
C ALA A 171 8.03 -6.06 -4.46
N GLU A 172 8.97 -6.42 -3.59
CA GLU A 172 10.27 -5.76 -3.45
C GLU A 172 11.12 -5.90 -4.72
N ALA A 173 11.15 -7.09 -5.32
CA ALA A 173 11.86 -7.32 -6.58
C ALA A 173 11.21 -6.55 -7.74
N ILE A 174 9.88 -6.53 -7.79
CA ILE A 174 9.13 -5.75 -8.78
C ILE A 174 9.38 -4.25 -8.61
N GLN A 175 9.46 -3.75 -7.37
CA GLN A 175 9.77 -2.36 -7.09
C GLN A 175 11.13 -1.96 -7.66
N LYS A 176 12.18 -2.77 -7.40
CA LYS A 176 13.53 -2.53 -7.93
C LYS A 176 13.56 -2.53 -9.46
N LEU A 177 12.80 -3.43 -10.10
CA LEU A 177 12.69 -3.45 -11.56
C LEU A 177 12.03 -2.18 -12.10
N LEU A 178 11.00 -1.66 -11.42
CA LEU A 178 10.31 -0.43 -11.81
C LEU A 178 11.15 0.82 -11.54
N GLU A 179 11.95 0.85 -10.47
CA GLU A 179 12.91 1.92 -10.16
C GLU A 179 14.02 2.03 -11.21
N ASN A 180 14.50 0.87 -11.69
CA ASN A 180 15.55 0.76 -12.70
C ASN A 180 15.04 0.88 -14.15
N LEU A 181 13.80 1.31 -14.36
CA LEU A 181 13.19 1.46 -15.68
C LEU A 181 13.32 2.91 -16.16
N ASP A 182 14.08 3.11 -17.26
CA ASP A 182 14.07 4.40 -17.94
C ASP A 182 12.89 4.50 -18.92
N LEU A 183 11.96 5.40 -18.61
CA LEU A 183 10.74 5.59 -19.40
C LEU A 183 11.03 6.13 -20.81
N LEU A 184 12.10 6.91 -20.99
CA LEU A 184 12.47 7.48 -22.29
C LEU A 184 13.06 6.39 -23.20
N GLU A 185 13.96 5.58 -22.68
CA GLU A 185 14.53 4.45 -23.41
C GLU A 185 13.44 3.44 -23.79
N GLU A 186 12.56 3.09 -22.84
CA GLU A 186 11.44 2.19 -23.09
C GLU A 186 10.50 2.71 -24.18
N GLN A 187 10.19 3.99 -24.20
CA GLN A 187 9.40 4.60 -25.28
C GLN A 187 10.04 4.36 -26.63
N GLN A 188 11.35 4.65 -26.77
CA GLN A 188 12.06 4.49 -28.03
C GLN A 188 12.12 3.02 -28.49
N VAL A 189 12.33 2.10 -27.56
CA VAL A 189 12.35 0.65 -27.83
C VAL A 189 10.98 0.19 -28.34
N ILE A 190 9.90 0.57 -27.68
CA ILE A 190 8.54 0.22 -28.08
C ILE A 190 8.20 0.80 -29.46
N GLU A 191 8.55 2.04 -29.74
CA GLU A 191 8.32 2.68 -31.04
C GLU A 191 9.06 1.96 -32.18
N LYS A 192 10.32 1.58 -31.97
CA LYS A 192 11.11 0.76 -32.90
C LYS A 192 10.45 -0.60 -33.14
N GLN A 193 10.02 -1.30 -32.09
CA GLN A 193 9.34 -2.58 -32.20
C GLN A 193 8.02 -2.47 -32.95
N MET A 194 7.26 -1.40 -32.75
CA MET A 194 5.99 -1.16 -33.47
C MET A 194 6.20 -0.96 -34.97
N THR A 195 7.30 -0.33 -35.39
CA THR A 195 7.61 -0.16 -36.82
C THR A 195 8.06 -1.47 -37.49
N GLN A 196 8.77 -2.32 -36.75
CA GLN A 196 9.29 -3.62 -37.26
C GLN A 196 8.23 -4.71 -37.31
N THR A 197 7.23 -4.65 -36.43
CA THR A 197 6.26 -5.73 -36.25
C THR A 197 5.12 -5.65 -37.26
N LYS A 198 4.89 -6.72 -38.04
CA LYS A 198 3.77 -6.89 -38.96
C LYS A 198 2.49 -7.44 -38.30
N SER A 199 2.60 -8.07 -37.12
CA SER A 199 1.48 -8.69 -36.40
C SER A 199 0.56 -7.63 -35.77
N LYS A 200 -0.72 -7.63 -36.17
CA LYS A 200 -1.73 -6.70 -35.63
C LYS A 200 -1.96 -6.87 -34.12
N GLN A 201 -1.83 -8.11 -33.59
CA GLN A 201 -2.04 -8.38 -32.18
C GLN A 201 -0.88 -7.82 -31.32
N ILE A 202 0.36 -8.08 -31.74
CA ILE A 202 1.56 -7.56 -31.06
C ILE A 202 1.56 -6.03 -31.09
N ARG A 203 1.23 -5.43 -32.26
CA ARG A 203 1.14 -3.99 -32.40
C ARG A 203 0.09 -3.38 -31.44
N LYS A 204 -1.05 -4.06 -31.24
CA LYS A 204 -2.09 -3.62 -30.26
C LYS A 204 -1.58 -3.69 -28.82
N LYS A 205 -0.77 -4.73 -28.46
CA LYS A 205 -0.14 -4.85 -27.12
C LYS A 205 0.87 -3.73 -26.91
N LEU A 206 1.75 -3.50 -27.88
CA LEU A 206 2.76 -2.43 -27.84
C LEU A 206 2.12 -1.02 -27.74
N ALA A 207 1.04 -0.77 -28.48
CA ALA A 207 0.31 0.50 -28.39
C ALA A 207 -0.27 0.76 -27.00
N LYS A 208 -0.78 -0.27 -26.31
CA LYS A 208 -1.24 -0.13 -24.92
C LYS A 208 -0.09 0.14 -23.96
N ARG A 209 1.06 -0.52 -24.16
CA ARG A 209 2.28 -0.29 -23.36
C ARG A 209 2.79 1.14 -23.56
N LEU A 210 2.90 1.59 -24.82
CA LEU A 210 3.32 2.94 -25.16
C LEU A 210 2.42 4.01 -24.50
N LYS A 211 1.08 3.84 -24.60
CA LYS A 211 0.13 4.75 -23.96
C LYS A 211 0.33 4.83 -22.44
N LEU A 212 0.66 3.71 -21.81
CA LEU A 212 0.93 3.67 -20.36
C LEU A 212 2.22 4.42 -20.01
N VAL A 213 3.32 4.18 -20.74
CA VAL A 213 4.61 4.87 -20.56
C VAL A 213 4.45 6.38 -20.72
N GLN A 214 3.80 6.82 -21.81
CA GLN A 214 3.48 8.23 -22.04
C GLN A 214 2.61 8.84 -20.95
N GLY A 215 1.67 8.07 -20.38
CA GLY A 215 0.86 8.49 -19.26
C GLY A 215 1.69 8.77 -17.99
N PHE A 216 2.65 7.91 -17.65
CA PHE A 216 3.58 8.14 -16.54
C PHE A 216 4.47 9.36 -16.76
N MET A 217 4.99 9.54 -17.97
CA MET A 217 5.81 10.70 -18.31
C MET A 217 5.03 12.01 -18.21
N SER A 218 3.83 12.07 -18.76
CA SER A 218 2.99 13.28 -18.77
C SER A 218 2.50 13.67 -17.37
N SER A 219 2.17 12.68 -16.53
CA SER A 219 1.70 12.91 -15.16
C SER A 219 2.83 13.13 -14.15
N LYS A 220 4.10 12.98 -14.54
CA LYS A 220 5.28 13.04 -13.67
C LYS A 220 5.19 12.06 -12.48
N THR A 221 4.45 10.98 -12.63
CA THR A 221 4.36 9.91 -11.64
C THR A 221 5.41 8.85 -11.91
N ARG A 222 5.94 8.24 -10.85
CA ARG A 222 6.94 7.18 -10.98
C ARG A 222 6.28 5.81 -10.97
N PRO A 223 6.72 4.87 -11.81
CA PRO A 223 6.16 3.52 -11.85
C PRO A 223 6.26 2.75 -10.53
N GLU A 224 7.33 2.97 -9.75
CA GLU A 224 7.52 2.32 -8.45
C GLU A 224 6.42 2.67 -7.43
N TRP A 225 5.68 3.78 -7.60
CA TRP A 225 4.57 4.12 -6.71
C TRP A 225 3.36 3.19 -6.82
N MET A 226 3.36 2.28 -7.80
CA MET A 226 2.39 1.18 -7.85
C MET A 226 2.63 0.13 -6.77
N ILE A 227 3.79 0.19 -6.09
CA ILE A 227 4.13 -0.65 -4.95
C ILE A 227 3.99 0.18 -3.68
N LEU A 228 3.26 -0.35 -2.70
CA LEU A 228 2.94 0.32 -1.45
C LEU A 228 4.01 0.00 -0.40
N SER A 229 4.66 1.01 0.13
CA SER A 229 5.47 0.93 1.37
C SER A 229 4.72 1.47 2.58
N VAL A 230 3.70 2.29 2.35
CA VAL A 230 2.85 2.91 3.37
C VAL A 230 1.39 2.71 2.99
N LEU A 231 0.59 2.17 3.89
CA LEU A 231 -0.84 1.97 3.70
C LEU A 231 -1.62 3.10 4.39
N PRO A 232 -2.46 3.86 3.69
CA PRO A 232 -3.31 4.86 4.31
C PRO A 232 -4.43 4.21 5.12
N VAL A 233 -4.73 4.79 6.29
CA VAL A 233 -5.85 4.38 7.14
C VAL A 233 -6.90 5.46 7.11
N ILE A 234 -8.09 5.12 6.63
CA ILE A 234 -9.20 6.07 6.51
C ILE A 234 -9.71 6.52 7.89
N PRO A 235 -10.32 7.70 7.99
CA PRO A 235 -10.85 8.24 9.23
C PRO A 235 -11.82 7.29 9.96
N PRO A 236 -11.81 7.24 11.31
CA PRO A 236 -12.62 6.30 12.08
C PRO A 236 -14.12 6.47 11.89
N ASP A 237 -14.63 7.68 11.64
CA ASP A 237 -16.07 7.92 11.43
C ASP A 237 -16.57 7.39 10.08
N LEU A 238 -15.67 7.09 9.13
CA LEU A 238 -16.00 6.40 7.88
C LEU A 238 -16.02 4.87 8.02
N ARG A 239 -15.55 4.35 9.16
CA ARG A 239 -15.57 2.91 9.52
C ARG A 239 -16.02 2.74 10.98
N PRO A 240 -17.25 3.16 11.31
CA PRO A 240 -17.68 3.34 12.68
C PRO A 240 -17.74 2.02 13.46
N LEU A 241 -17.61 2.16 14.78
CA LEU A 241 -17.88 1.13 15.78
C LEU A 241 -19.10 1.56 16.57
N VAL A 242 -20.23 0.87 16.39
CA VAL A 242 -21.53 1.25 16.97
C VAL A 242 -21.86 0.30 18.12
N PRO A 243 -22.08 0.82 19.34
CA PRO A 243 -22.53 -0.01 20.45
C PRO A 243 -23.96 -0.47 20.22
N LEU A 244 -24.21 -1.76 20.44
CA LEU A 244 -25.53 -2.40 20.42
C LEU A 244 -25.98 -2.69 21.85
N GLU A 245 -27.27 -2.95 22.02
CA GLU A 245 -27.83 -3.42 23.28
C GLU A 245 -27.17 -4.74 23.72
N GLY A 246 -26.94 -4.89 25.02
CA GLY A 246 -26.26 -6.06 25.59
C GLY A 246 -24.72 -6.03 25.52
N GLY A 247 -24.08 -4.83 25.37
CA GLY A 247 -22.64 -4.67 25.44
C GLY A 247 -21.86 -5.20 24.21
N ARG A 248 -22.59 -5.52 23.14
CA ARG A 248 -22.01 -5.91 21.85
C ARG A 248 -21.74 -4.67 20.99
N PHE A 249 -20.80 -4.79 20.03
CA PHE A 249 -20.50 -3.74 19.07
C PHE A 249 -20.71 -4.25 17.65
N ALA A 250 -21.35 -3.46 16.82
CA ALA A 250 -21.31 -3.60 15.38
C ALA A 250 -20.12 -2.82 14.85
N THR A 251 -19.34 -3.42 13.99
CA THR A 251 -18.17 -2.79 13.40
C THR A 251 -18.18 -2.93 11.88
N SER A 252 -17.59 -1.97 11.19
CA SER A 252 -17.32 -2.11 9.76
C SER A 252 -16.28 -3.20 9.53
N ASP A 253 -16.43 -4.00 8.48
CA ASP A 253 -15.47 -5.03 8.06
C ASP A 253 -14.06 -4.47 7.82
N LEU A 254 -13.96 -3.19 7.44
CA LEU A 254 -12.69 -2.49 7.30
C LEU A 254 -11.82 -2.51 8.57
N ASN A 255 -12.43 -2.43 9.75
CA ASN A 255 -11.69 -2.48 11.00
C ASN A 255 -11.02 -3.84 11.20
N ASP A 256 -11.70 -4.93 10.85
CA ASP A 256 -11.13 -6.28 10.94
C ASP A 256 -10.03 -6.49 9.90
N LEU A 257 -10.22 -5.98 8.68
CA LEU A 257 -9.20 -6.02 7.63
C LEU A 257 -7.93 -5.26 8.03
N TYR A 258 -8.05 -4.04 8.56
CA TYR A 258 -6.90 -3.29 9.08
C TYR A 258 -6.23 -4.01 10.27
N ARG A 259 -7.00 -4.62 11.16
CA ARG A 259 -6.45 -5.42 12.28
C ARG A 259 -5.60 -6.58 11.76
N ARG A 260 -6.06 -7.29 10.72
CA ARG A 260 -5.29 -8.37 10.09
C ARG A 260 -3.97 -7.86 9.51
N VAL A 261 -4.00 -6.73 8.79
CA VAL A 261 -2.78 -6.11 8.26
C VAL A 261 -1.81 -5.76 9.37
N ILE A 262 -2.25 -5.05 10.42
CA ILE A 262 -1.38 -4.62 11.51
C ILE A 262 -0.78 -5.85 12.23
N ASN A 263 -1.56 -6.88 12.52
CA ASN A 263 -1.10 -8.11 13.16
C ASN A 263 -0.02 -8.81 12.32
N ARG A 264 -0.26 -8.99 11.00
CA ARG A 264 0.71 -9.61 10.09
C ARG A 264 1.98 -8.76 9.97
N ASN A 265 1.82 -7.45 9.85
CA ASN A 265 2.93 -6.51 9.75
C ASN A 265 3.81 -6.53 11.01
N ASN A 266 3.20 -6.49 12.20
CA ASN A 266 3.92 -6.54 13.47
C ASN A 266 4.64 -7.88 13.64
N ARG A 267 3.97 -8.99 13.30
CA ARG A 267 4.58 -10.33 13.33
C ARG A 267 5.78 -10.42 12.39
N LEU A 268 5.64 -9.93 11.16
CA LEU A 268 6.74 -9.91 10.19
C LEU A 268 7.91 -9.07 10.69
N ARG A 269 7.66 -7.88 11.26
CA ARG A 269 8.71 -7.05 11.87
C ARG A 269 9.49 -7.82 12.96
N THR A 270 8.78 -8.53 13.82
CA THR A 270 9.40 -9.34 14.87
C THR A 270 10.25 -10.48 14.29
N LEU A 271 9.75 -11.19 13.27
CA LEU A 271 10.50 -12.28 12.63
C LEU A 271 11.76 -11.77 11.91
N LEU A 272 11.68 -10.61 11.26
CA LEU A 272 12.85 -9.97 10.65
C LEU A 272 13.90 -9.56 11.69
N GLN A 273 13.47 -9.03 12.84
CA GLN A 273 14.38 -8.68 13.94
C GLN A 273 15.05 -9.91 14.56
N LEU A 274 14.33 -11.03 14.68
CA LEU A 274 14.83 -12.29 15.21
C LEU A 274 15.69 -13.08 14.22
N LYS A 275 15.82 -12.60 12.97
CA LYS A 275 16.56 -13.28 11.88
C LYS A 275 16.12 -14.74 11.71
N THR A 276 14.81 -14.98 11.69
CA THR A 276 14.25 -16.33 11.52
C THR A 276 14.58 -16.90 10.13
N PRO A 277 14.49 -18.23 9.93
CA PRO A 277 14.74 -18.85 8.63
C PRO A 277 13.92 -18.20 7.50
N GLU A 278 14.55 -18.06 6.34
CA GLU A 278 13.97 -17.35 5.19
C GLU A 278 12.62 -17.91 4.73
N VAL A 279 12.43 -19.22 4.81
CA VAL A 279 11.18 -19.90 4.43
C VAL A 279 9.99 -19.35 5.26
N ILE A 280 10.19 -19.09 6.56
CA ILE A 280 9.16 -18.53 7.45
C ILE A 280 8.90 -17.07 7.08
N ILE A 281 9.96 -16.29 6.87
CA ILE A 281 9.87 -14.88 6.48
C ILE A 281 9.12 -14.75 5.15
N ARG A 282 9.44 -15.59 4.15
CA ARG A 282 8.81 -15.63 2.83
C ARG A 282 7.30 -15.89 2.93
N ASN A 283 6.91 -16.87 3.75
CA ASN A 283 5.49 -17.17 3.96
C ASN A 283 4.75 -16.01 4.66
N GLU A 284 5.35 -15.36 5.67
CA GLU A 284 4.72 -14.19 6.32
C GLU A 284 4.66 -12.97 5.38
N LYS A 285 5.66 -12.76 4.52
CA LYS A 285 5.61 -11.74 3.46
C LYS A 285 4.44 -11.98 2.50
N ARG A 286 4.25 -13.23 2.06
CA ARG A 286 3.10 -13.63 1.23
C ARG A 286 1.77 -13.37 1.93
N MET A 287 1.65 -13.76 3.21
CA MET A 287 0.44 -13.51 3.99
C MET A 287 0.18 -12.03 4.25
N LEU A 288 1.22 -11.19 4.33
CA LEU A 288 1.07 -9.74 4.41
C LEU A 288 0.51 -9.17 3.09
N GLN A 289 1.02 -9.63 1.94
CA GLN A 289 0.47 -9.25 0.62
C GLN A 289 -1.02 -9.57 0.54
N GLU A 290 -1.43 -10.78 0.89
CA GLU A 290 -2.85 -11.19 0.91
C GLU A 290 -3.68 -10.34 1.87
N ALA A 291 -3.12 -10.02 3.06
CA ALA A 291 -3.81 -9.21 4.04
C ALA A 291 -4.02 -7.76 3.59
N VAL A 292 -3.12 -7.20 2.77
CA VAL A 292 -3.25 -5.83 2.23
C VAL A 292 -4.18 -5.79 1.01
N ASP A 293 -4.23 -6.85 0.21
CA ASP A 293 -5.11 -6.93 -0.95
C ASP A 293 -6.59 -6.79 -0.58
N ALA A 294 -7.00 -7.34 0.55
CA ALA A 294 -8.38 -7.32 1.00
C ALA A 294 -8.89 -5.89 1.34
N PRO A 295 -8.26 -5.10 2.24
CA PRO A 295 -8.73 -3.76 2.57
C PRO A 295 -8.62 -2.79 1.39
N VAL A 296 -7.55 -2.88 0.60
CA VAL A 296 -7.38 -2.03 -0.59
C VAL A 296 -8.51 -2.29 -1.59
N SER A 297 -8.83 -3.55 -1.87
CA SER A 297 -9.95 -3.90 -2.75
C SER A 297 -11.29 -3.40 -2.21
N TYR A 298 -11.54 -3.55 -0.90
CA TYR A 298 -12.79 -3.15 -0.27
C TYR A 298 -12.96 -1.63 -0.21
N THR A 299 -11.94 -0.87 0.17
CA THR A 299 -12.00 0.60 0.24
C THR A 299 -12.29 1.21 -1.13
N HIS A 300 -11.70 0.67 -2.19
CA HIS A 300 -11.91 1.16 -3.54
C HIS A 300 -13.30 0.83 -4.10
N LEU A 301 -13.94 -0.24 -3.63
CA LEU A 301 -15.32 -0.58 -4.02
C LEU A 301 -16.36 0.27 -3.28
N THR A 302 -16.09 0.67 -2.03
CA THR A 302 -17.08 1.33 -1.17
C THR A 302 -16.97 2.85 -1.15
N LEU A 303 -15.78 3.43 -1.34
CA LEU A 303 -15.59 4.89 -1.35
C LEU A 303 -16.44 5.63 -2.40
N PRO A 304 -16.58 5.16 -3.64
CA PRO A 304 -17.46 5.79 -4.63
C PRO A 304 -18.92 5.80 -4.19
N THR A 305 -19.37 4.79 -3.44
CA THR A 305 -20.75 4.69 -2.95
C THR A 305 -21.00 5.65 -1.78
N ILE A 306 -19.98 5.94 -0.97
CA ILE A 306 -20.07 6.87 0.17
C ILE A 306 -20.01 8.33 -0.30
N CYS A 307 -19.31 8.62 -1.38
CA CYS A 307 -19.21 9.97 -1.95
C CYS A 307 -20.43 10.39 -2.81
N SER A 308 -21.36 9.46 -3.09
CA SER A 308 -22.58 9.73 -3.84
C SER A 308 -23.81 10.06 -2.99
N VAL A 309 -23.64 10.31 -1.69
CA VAL A 309 -24.70 10.73 -0.73
C VAL A 309 -24.51 12.17 -0.29
#